data_a0209d1c60e5dda515dc9e6d3722e8f1
#
_entry.id   a0209d1c60e5dda515dc9e6d3722e8f1
#
_cell.length_a   1.000
_cell.length_b   1.000
_cell.length_c   1.000
_cell.angle_alpha   90.00
_cell.angle_beta   90.00
_cell.angle_gamma   90.00
#
_symmetry.space_group_name_H-M   'P 1'
#
loop_
_entity.id
_entity.type
_entity.pdbx_description
1 polymer ?
#
loop_
_entity_poly.entity_id
_entity_poly.type
_entity_poly.pdbx_seq_one_letter_code
_entity_poly.pdbx_strand_id
1 'polypeptide(L)'
;MNKQKPEQNVQMISFDDYIKKFDKLVQKYIPPKKDWTPPDQAVYGPKDPFRVPLKEGKELQFNAIKYQFKNHYENNNMYNSFCKQMNIAPSDIKKYDDIEKIPLIPGEFYKDYPNGRDFAMWLANIFTGHIPQVKISGKNPNFDDVINSFNASGFVVSYSSGTSGRHTFIPRDSRTFDISEYAIAKNSITMAYPVCSQTMMMINKKLFHGGIFNQG
;
A
#
# COMPACT_ATOMS: atom_id res chain seq x y z
N MET A 1 45.70 -1.89 32.87
CA MET A 1 45.81 -1.20 31.58
C MET A 1 44.47 -1.27 30.89
N ASN A 2 43.64 -0.24 31.04
CA ASN A 2 42.35 -0.10 30.34
C ASN A 2 42.63 0.30 28.90
N LYS A 3 42.40 -0.62 27.95
CA LYS A 3 42.37 -0.28 26.54
C LYS A 3 41.03 0.41 26.26
N GLN A 4 41.05 1.74 26.21
CA GLN A 4 39.93 2.51 25.63
C GLN A 4 39.74 2.04 24.18
N LYS A 5 38.55 1.52 23.87
CA LYS A 5 38.13 1.31 22.48
C LYS A 5 38.11 2.67 21.77
N PRO A 6 38.64 2.77 20.54
CA PRO A 6 38.54 4.01 19.80
C PRO A 6 37.08 4.38 19.60
N GLU A 7 36.67 5.56 20.05
CA GLU A 7 35.39 6.18 19.67
C GLU A 7 35.38 6.28 18.14
N GLN A 8 34.59 5.45 17.52
CA GLN A 8 34.30 5.61 16.09
C GLN A 8 33.54 6.92 15.96
N ASN A 9 34.21 7.95 15.46
CA ASN A 9 33.61 9.20 15.05
C ASN A 9 32.64 8.89 13.89
N VAL A 10 31.39 8.51 14.20
CA VAL A 10 30.35 8.25 13.22
C VAL A 10 29.92 9.60 12.68
N GLN A 11 30.49 10.00 11.54
CA GLN A 11 30.11 11.22 10.86
C GLN A 11 28.64 11.07 10.43
N MET A 12 27.75 11.79 11.13
CA MET A 12 26.33 11.80 10.81
C MET A 12 26.12 12.45 9.45
N ILE A 13 25.50 11.70 8.52
CA ILE A 13 25.11 12.25 7.22
C ILE A 13 23.92 13.20 7.40
N SER A 14 23.82 14.22 6.54
CA SER A 14 22.67 15.12 6.57
C SER A 14 21.37 14.38 6.24
N PHE A 15 20.23 14.87 6.71
CA PHE A 15 18.93 14.31 6.35
C PHE A 15 18.73 14.27 4.84
N ASP A 16 19.16 15.31 4.15
CA ASP A 16 19.06 15.41 2.70
C ASP A 16 19.84 14.33 1.97
N ASP A 17 21.06 14.06 2.40
CA ASP A 17 21.90 13.02 1.79
C ASP A 17 21.38 11.62 2.15
N TYR A 18 20.81 11.48 3.33
CA TYR A 18 20.17 10.25 3.77
C TYR A 18 18.95 9.90 2.90
N ILE A 19 18.05 10.86 2.67
CA ILE A 19 16.89 10.68 1.80
C ILE A 19 17.30 10.48 0.34
N LYS A 20 18.30 11.22 -0.16
CA LYS A 20 18.82 11.00 -1.53
C LYS A 20 19.34 9.57 -1.74
N LYS A 21 20.02 8.98 -0.72
CA LYS A 21 20.46 7.58 -0.81
C LYS A 21 19.28 6.62 -0.89
N PHE A 22 18.24 6.84 -0.09
CA PHE A 22 17.02 6.05 -0.15
C PHE A 22 16.35 6.17 -1.52
N ASP A 23 16.11 7.39 -1.99
CA ASP A 23 15.45 7.64 -3.28
C ASP A 23 16.19 6.96 -4.43
N LYS A 24 17.54 6.97 -4.40
CA LYS A 24 18.36 6.25 -5.40
C LYS A 24 18.15 4.72 -5.35
N LEU A 25 17.97 4.14 -4.17
CA LEU A 25 17.75 2.69 -4.01
C LEU A 25 16.38 2.25 -4.55
N VAL A 26 15.36 3.09 -4.36
CA VAL A 26 13.96 2.76 -4.70
C VAL A 26 13.52 3.32 -6.05
N GLN A 27 14.35 4.09 -6.73
CA GLN A 27 14.00 4.81 -7.96
C GLN A 27 13.37 3.90 -9.04
N LYS A 28 13.79 2.65 -9.14
CA LYS A 28 13.25 1.69 -10.11
C LYS A 28 11.80 1.29 -9.84
N TYR A 29 11.29 1.52 -8.63
CA TYR A 29 9.91 1.22 -8.23
C TYR A 29 8.99 2.44 -8.32
N ILE A 30 9.56 3.62 -8.58
CA ILE A 30 8.81 4.87 -8.70
C ILE A 30 8.51 5.12 -10.17
N PRO A 31 7.24 5.25 -10.58
CA PRO A 31 6.90 5.54 -11.96
C PRO A 31 7.43 6.93 -12.37
N PRO A 32 7.63 7.18 -13.69
CA PRO A 32 8.00 8.50 -14.16
C PRO A 32 7.02 9.57 -13.68
N LYS A 33 7.53 10.72 -13.23
CA LYS A 33 6.70 11.78 -12.62
C LYS A 33 5.56 12.26 -13.53
N LYS A 34 5.73 12.20 -14.85
CA LYS A 34 4.66 12.53 -15.81
C LYS A 34 3.44 11.62 -15.76
N ASP A 35 3.61 10.41 -15.21
CA ASP A 35 2.58 9.39 -15.12
C ASP A 35 1.97 9.32 -13.70
N TRP A 36 2.34 10.25 -12.81
CA TRP A 36 1.84 10.27 -11.44
C TRP A 36 0.36 10.65 -11.38
N THR A 37 -0.40 9.78 -10.76
CA THR A 37 -1.77 10.04 -10.31
C THR A 37 -1.77 10.86 -9.02
N PRO A 38 -2.90 11.43 -8.58
CA PRO A 38 -2.99 12.10 -7.28
C PRO A 38 -2.52 11.26 -6.08
N PRO A 39 -2.82 9.95 -5.96
CA PRO A 39 -2.19 9.08 -4.96
C PRO A 39 -0.66 9.02 -5.07
N ASP A 40 -0.11 8.91 -6.27
CA ASP A 40 1.34 8.90 -6.47
C ASP A 40 1.96 10.23 -6.01
N GLN A 41 1.32 11.37 -6.29
CA GLN A 41 1.77 12.68 -5.85
C GLN A 41 1.79 12.78 -4.32
N ALA A 42 0.78 12.22 -3.65
CA ALA A 42 0.71 12.21 -2.19
C ALA A 42 1.80 11.33 -1.54
N VAL A 43 2.17 10.22 -2.19
CA VAL A 43 3.13 9.24 -1.67
C VAL A 43 4.57 9.59 -2.05
N TYR A 44 4.83 9.89 -3.32
CA TYR A 44 6.18 10.11 -3.82
C TYR A 44 6.63 11.58 -3.77
N GLY A 45 5.68 12.53 -3.72
CA GLY A 45 5.98 13.97 -3.76
C GLY A 45 6.71 14.48 -2.52
N PRO A 46 6.21 14.24 -1.30
CA PRO A 46 6.82 14.75 -0.09
C PRO A 46 8.22 14.16 0.16
N LYS A 47 9.22 15.02 0.37
CA LYS A 47 10.55 14.60 0.78
C LYS A 47 10.54 14.04 2.20
N ASP A 48 9.86 14.73 3.09
CA ASP A 48 9.63 14.33 4.48
C ASP A 48 8.12 14.31 4.75
N PRO A 49 7.49 13.13 4.81
CA PRO A 49 6.04 13.02 4.98
C PRO A 49 5.53 13.56 6.33
N PHE A 50 6.43 13.68 7.34
CA PHE A 50 6.07 14.21 8.67
C PHE A 50 6.21 15.72 8.78
N ARG A 51 6.79 16.39 7.77
CA ARG A 51 7.03 17.84 7.75
C ARG A 51 6.29 18.56 6.61
N VAL A 52 5.29 17.91 6.03
CA VAL A 52 4.42 18.55 5.04
C VAL A 52 3.57 19.61 5.74
N PRO A 53 3.52 20.87 5.26
CA PRO A 53 2.63 21.88 5.80
C PRO A 53 1.17 21.42 5.79
N LEU A 54 0.42 21.69 6.87
CA LEU A 54 -0.94 21.15 7.04
C LEU A 54 -1.86 21.44 5.83
N LYS A 55 -1.78 22.63 5.26
CA LYS A 55 -2.59 23.00 4.09
C LYS A 55 -2.25 22.14 2.87
N GLU A 56 -0.97 21.98 2.57
CA GLU A 56 -0.48 21.16 1.48
C GLU A 56 -0.83 19.68 1.71
N GLY A 57 -0.62 19.18 2.93
CA GLY A 57 -0.97 17.79 3.30
C GLY A 57 -2.46 17.50 3.10
N LYS A 58 -3.34 18.42 3.52
CA LYS A 58 -4.79 18.29 3.29
C LYS A 58 -5.15 18.30 1.80
N GLU A 59 -4.48 19.12 1.00
CA GLU A 59 -4.71 19.17 -0.44
C GLU A 59 -4.29 17.86 -1.14
N LEU A 60 -3.08 17.37 -0.84
CA LEU A 60 -2.59 16.07 -1.34
C LEU A 60 -3.51 14.93 -0.94
N GLN A 61 -3.92 14.89 0.33
CA GLN A 61 -4.84 13.87 0.84
C GLN A 61 -6.21 13.93 0.14
N PHE A 62 -6.79 15.13 0.01
CA PHE A 62 -8.08 15.32 -0.64
C PHE A 62 -8.06 14.85 -2.09
N ASN A 63 -7.04 15.25 -2.85
CA ASN A 63 -6.91 14.89 -4.25
C ASN A 63 -6.72 13.37 -4.42
N ALA A 64 -5.92 12.74 -3.56
CA ALA A 64 -5.70 11.29 -3.57
C ALA A 64 -6.97 10.52 -3.22
N ILE A 65 -7.69 10.89 -2.16
CA ILE A 65 -8.94 10.24 -1.74
C ILE A 65 -10.03 10.41 -2.81
N LYS A 66 -10.21 11.62 -3.32
CA LYS A 66 -11.19 11.89 -4.37
C LYS A 66 -10.93 11.08 -5.64
N TYR A 67 -9.66 10.97 -6.04
CA TYR A 67 -9.25 10.14 -7.18
C TYR A 67 -9.57 8.67 -6.93
N GLN A 68 -9.22 8.13 -5.77
CA GLN A 68 -9.47 6.73 -5.43
C GLN A 68 -10.97 6.44 -5.29
N PHE A 69 -11.74 7.34 -4.69
CA PHE A 69 -13.19 7.20 -4.63
C PHE A 69 -13.80 7.10 -6.03
N LYS A 70 -13.41 8.01 -6.93
CA LYS A 70 -13.85 7.96 -8.33
C LYS A 70 -13.44 6.64 -9.00
N ASN A 71 -12.20 6.22 -8.83
CA ASN A 71 -11.70 4.96 -9.40
C ASN A 71 -12.49 3.74 -8.91
N HIS A 72 -12.74 3.64 -7.60
CA HIS A 72 -13.54 2.55 -7.04
C HIS A 72 -15.00 2.61 -7.49
N TYR A 73 -15.59 3.79 -7.54
CA TYR A 73 -16.95 3.99 -8.01
C TYR A 73 -17.13 3.57 -9.49
N GLU A 74 -16.18 3.88 -10.35
CA GLU A 74 -16.27 3.60 -11.79
C GLU A 74 -15.87 2.17 -12.16
N ASN A 75 -14.94 1.55 -11.41
CA ASN A 75 -14.29 0.30 -11.78
C ASN A 75 -14.52 -0.87 -10.82
N ASN A 76 -15.39 -0.71 -9.80
CA ASN A 76 -15.81 -1.78 -8.91
C ASN A 76 -17.33 -1.82 -8.81
N ASN A 77 -17.96 -2.83 -9.44
CA ASN A 77 -19.40 -2.94 -9.52
C ASN A 77 -20.10 -3.08 -8.16
N MET A 78 -19.48 -3.80 -7.22
CA MET A 78 -20.01 -3.96 -5.87
C MET A 78 -20.04 -2.60 -5.15
N TYR A 79 -18.90 -1.90 -5.16
CA TYR A 79 -18.80 -0.59 -4.51
C TYR A 79 -19.67 0.48 -5.18
N ASN A 80 -19.77 0.45 -6.53
CA ASN A 80 -20.70 1.32 -7.28
C ASN A 80 -22.15 1.14 -6.81
N SER A 81 -22.59 -0.13 -6.71
CA SER A 81 -23.95 -0.44 -6.25
C SER A 81 -24.19 0.02 -4.83
N PHE A 82 -23.22 -0.17 -3.95
CA PHE A 82 -23.26 0.31 -2.57
C PHE A 82 -23.38 1.85 -2.50
N CYS A 83 -22.55 2.58 -3.22
CA CYS A 83 -22.59 4.04 -3.29
C CYS A 83 -23.95 4.55 -3.82
N LYS A 84 -24.51 3.89 -4.85
CA LYS A 84 -25.84 4.23 -5.39
C LYS A 84 -26.96 4.03 -4.37
N GLN A 85 -26.90 2.98 -3.56
CA GLN A 85 -27.87 2.77 -2.46
C GLN A 85 -27.79 3.88 -1.40
N MET A 86 -26.59 4.43 -1.19
CA MET A 86 -26.34 5.55 -0.26
C MET A 86 -26.62 6.92 -0.92
N ASN A 87 -26.99 6.96 -2.21
CA ASN A 87 -27.18 8.17 -3.01
C ASN A 87 -25.95 9.10 -3.02
N ILE A 88 -24.74 8.54 -3.07
CA ILE A 88 -23.47 9.28 -3.12
C ILE A 88 -22.73 8.95 -4.41
N ALA A 89 -22.24 10.01 -5.07
CA ALA A 89 -21.44 9.92 -6.29
C ALA A 89 -20.15 10.76 -6.16
N PRO A 90 -19.14 10.52 -7.01
CA PRO A 90 -17.89 11.31 -6.99
C PRO A 90 -18.09 12.82 -7.19
N SER A 91 -19.18 13.24 -7.86
CA SER A 91 -19.57 14.64 -8.04
C SER A 91 -19.92 15.37 -6.74
N ASP A 92 -20.28 14.63 -5.68
CA ASP A 92 -20.69 15.17 -4.40
C ASP A 92 -19.50 15.54 -3.51
N ILE A 93 -18.30 15.06 -3.88
CA ILE A 93 -17.04 15.32 -3.17
C ILE A 93 -16.33 16.51 -3.81
N LYS A 94 -16.63 17.71 -3.29
CA LYS A 94 -16.15 18.99 -3.86
C LYS A 94 -15.05 19.64 -3.02
N LYS A 95 -15.04 19.43 -1.73
CA LYS A 95 -14.08 20.00 -0.76
C LYS A 95 -13.66 18.97 0.27
N TYR A 96 -12.61 19.27 1.05
CA TYR A 96 -12.02 18.35 2.02
C TYR A 96 -13.05 17.76 3.01
N ASP A 97 -13.95 18.60 3.53
CA ASP A 97 -14.97 18.16 4.49
C ASP A 97 -16.00 17.17 3.88
N ASP A 98 -16.11 17.11 2.55
CA ASP A 98 -17.01 16.17 1.89
C ASP A 98 -16.48 14.72 1.90
N ILE A 99 -15.22 14.51 2.31
CA ILE A 99 -14.63 13.17 2.44
C ILE A 99 -15.46 12.29 3.38
N GLU A 100 -16.06 12.87 4.41
CA GLU A 100 -16.91 12.16 5.38
C GLU A 100 -18.17 11.55 4.75
N LYS A 101 -18.59 12.03 3.57
CA LYS A 101 -19.74 11.51 2.81
C LYS A 101 -19.41 10.21 2.08
N ILE A 102 -18.13 9.90 1.86
CA ILE A 102 -17.71 8.72 1.09
C ILE A 102 -18.15 7.47 1.84
N PRO A 103 -18.98 6.59 1.23
CA PRO A 103 -19.44 5.37 1.87
C PRO A 103 -18.28 4.42 2.21
N LEU A 104 -18.20 4.01 3.47
CA LEU A 104 -17.19 3.06 3.95
C LEU A 104 -17.80 1.67 4.03
N ILE A 105 -17.11 0.69 3.47
CA ILE A 105 -17.46 -0.72 3.63
C ILE A 105 -17.11 -1.15 5.07
N PRO A 106 -18.05 -1.71 5.85
CA PRO A 106 -17.77 -2.17 7.20
C PRO A 106 -16.65 -3.21 7.25
N GLY A 107 -15.82 -3.16 8.28
CA GLY A 107 -14.68 -4.08 8.44
C GLY A 107 -15.09 -5.56 8.51
N GLU A 108 -16.26 -5.84 9.05
CA GLU A 108 -16.85 -7.18 9.14
C GLU A 108 -17.05 -7.82 7.76
N PHE A 109 -17.39 -7.03 6.74
CA PHE A 109 -17.52 -7.48 5.35
C PHE A 109 -16.25 -8.21 4.87
N TYR A 110 -15.08 -7.68 5.22
CA TYR A 110 -13.80 -8.28 4.81
C TYR A 110 -13.42 -9.54 5.60
N LYS A 111 -14.21 -9.93 6.58
CA LYS A 111 -14.06 -11.15 7.38
C LYS A 111 -15.14 -12.20 7.06
N ASP A 112 -16.16 -11.82 6.31
CA ASP A 112 -17.25 -12.71 5.89
C ASP A 112 -17.03 -13.19 4.45
N TYR A 113 -16.07 -14.08 4.28
CA TYR A 113 -15.71 -14.67 2.99
C TYR A 113 -16.03 -16.16 2.95
N PRO A 114 -16.43 -16.67 1.77
CA PRO A 114 -16.71 -18.09 1.56
C PRO A 114 -15.42 -18.91 1.46
N ASN A 115 -15.58 -20.23 1.33
CA ASN A 115 -14.47 -21.17 1.13
C ASN A 115 -14.34 -21.57 -0.36
N GLY A 116 -13.22 -22.23 -0.68
CA GLY A 116 -13.04 -22.86 -1.97
C GLY A 116 -13.02 -21.90 -3.15
N ARG A 117 -13.68 -22.25 -4.25
CA ARG A 117 -13.73 -21.43 -5.46
C ARG A 117 -14.50 -20.13 -5.29
N ASP A 118 -15.49 -20.09 -4.39
CA ASP A 118 -16.26 -18.89 -4.10
C ASP A 118 -15.40 -17.83 -3.41
N PHE A 119 -14.37 -18.23 -2.66
CA PHE A 119 -13.37 -17.31 -2.13
C PHE A 119 -12.60 -16.57 -3.25
N ALA A 120 -12.28 -17.26 -4.34
CA ALA A 120 -11.65 -16.61 -5.49
C ALA A 120 -12.58 -15.58 -6.14
N MET A 121 -13.85 -15.89 -6.27
CA MET A 121 -14.85 -14.94 -6.78
C MET A 121 -15.04 -13.75 -5.85
N TRP A 122 -15.03 -14.00 -4.54
CA TRP A 122 -15.09 -12.95 -3.53
C TRP A 122 -13.87 -12.02 -3.62
N LEU A 123 -12.64 -12.56 -3.70
CA LEU A 123 -11.42 -11.76 -3.90
C LEU A 123 -11.51 -10.92 -5.19
N ALA A 124 -12.02 -11.50 -6.28
CA ALA A 124 -12.21 -10.80 -7.53
C ALA A 124 -13.20 -9.62 -7.41
N ASN A 125 -14.28 -9.79 -6.66
CA ASN A 125 -15.30 -8.76 -6.48
C ASN A 125 -14.86 -7.58 -5.61
N ILE A 126 -13.96 -7.80 -4.66
CA ILE A 126 -13.42 -6.72 -3.82
C ILE A 126 -12.25 -5.97 -4.48
N PHE A 127 -11.63 -6.54 -5.50
CA PHE A 127 -10.59 -5.87 -6.26
C PHE A 127 -11.20 -4.82 -7.19
N THR A 128 -10.54 -3.66 -7.31
CA THR A 128 -10.94 -2.61 -8.23
C THR A 128 -10.04 -2.62 -9.46
N GLY A 129 -10.62 -2.86 -10.62
CA GLY A 129 -9.93 -2.91 -11.89
C GLY A 129 -10.10 -4.25 -12.60
N HIS A 130 -9.31 -4.46 -13.66
CA HIS A 130 -9.37 -5.68 -14.44
C HIS A 130 -8.58 -6.80 -13.75
N ILE A 131 -9.24 -7.93 -13.54
CA ILE A 131 -8.57 -9.16 -13.10
C ILE A 131 -8.32 -10.03 -14.33
N PRO A 132 -7.06 -10.39 -14.64
CA PRO A 132 -6.78 -11.37 -15.67
C PRO A 132 -7.36 -12.73 -15.27
N GLN A 133 -7.48 -13.65 -16.24
CA GLN A 133 -7.98 -14.99 -15.94
C GLN A 133 -7.07 -15.72 -14.94
N VAL A 134 -7.55 -15.86 -13.71
CA VAL A 134 -6.86 -16.63 -12.66
C VAL A 134 -7.28 -18.10 -12.77
N LYS A 135 -6.31 -18.97 -12.99
CA LYS A 135 -6.55 -20.43 -13.06
C LYS A 135 -6.45 -21.02 -11.65
N ILE A 136 -7.59 -21.37 -11.07
CA ILE A 136 -7.62 -22.04 -9.76
C ILE A 136 -7.47 -23.54 -9.97
N SER A 137 -6.39 -24.11 -9.45
CA SER A 137 -6.09 -25.54 -9.51
C SER A 137 -6.91 -26.34 -8.48
N GLY A 138 -7.12 -27.64 -8.79
CA GLY A 138 -7.81 -28.56 -7.89
C GLY A 138 -9.34 -28.50 -7.95
N LYS A 139 -9.98 -29.60 -7.52
CA LYS A 139 -11.45 -29.70 -7.46
C LYS A 139 -12.02 -28.94 -6.25
N ASN A 140 -11.33 -29.02 -5.11
CA ASN A 140 -11.70 -28.37 -3.85
C ASN A 140 -10.49 -27.55 -3.35
N PRO A 141 -10.21 -26.37 -3.91
CA PRO A 141 -9.07 -25.56 -3.50
C PRO A 141 -9.28 -25.04 -2.06
N ASN A 142 -8.21 -25.03 -1.27
CA ASN A 142 -8.17 -24.33 0.01
C ASN A 142 -7.79 -22.85 -0.19
N PHE A 143 -7.67 -22.07 0.89
CA PHE A 143 -7.30 -20.67 0.81
C PHE A 143 -5.92 -20.45 0.19
N ASP A 144 -4.94 -21.28 0.55
CA ASP A 144 -3.57 -21.16 0.04
C ASP A 144 -3.52 -21.44 -1.46
N ASP A 145 -4.26 -22.45 -1.95
CA ASP A 145 -4.37 -22.74 -3.39
C ASP A 145 -4.92 -21.55 -4.18
N VAL A 146 -5.93 -20.88 -3.63
CA VAL A 146 -6.52 -19.66 -4.25
C VAL A 146 -5.53 -18.51 -4.21
N ILE A 147 -4.92 -18.23 -3.06
CA ILE A 147 -3.93 -17.14 -2.89
C ILE A 147 -2.75 -17.35 -3.83
N ASN A 148 -2.19 -18.58 -3.88
CA ASN A 148 -1.08 -18.90 -4.77
C ASN A 148 -1.46 -18.73 -6.25
N SER A 149 -2.70 -19.04 -6.62
CA SER A 149 -3.20 -18.84 -7.99
C SER A 149 -3.29 -17.35 -8.35
N PHE A 150 -3.72 -16.50 -7.42
CA PHE A 150 -3.72 -15.04 -7.60
C PHE A 150 -2.29 -14.51 -7.69
N ASN A 151 -1.39 -14.95 -6.79
CA ASN A 151 0.02 -14.53 -6.82
C ASN A 151 0.70 -14.93 -8.14
N ALA A 152 0.46 -16.15 -8.65
CA ALA A 152 0.96 -16.59 -9.95
C ALA A 152 0.41 -15.79 -11.13
N SER A 153 -0.71 -15.09 -10.94
CA SER A 153 -1.33 -14.20 -11.93
C SER A 153 -0.93 -12.72 -11.79
N GLY A 154 0.07 -12.42 -10.95
CA GLY A 154 0.63 -11.06 -10.77
C GLY A 154 -0.05 -10.23 -9.69
N PHE A 155 -0.90 -10.83 -8.85
CA PHE A 155 -1.47 -10.17 -7.68
C PHE A 155 -0.66 -10.49 -6.42
N VAL A 156 -0.81 -9.64 -5.42
CA VAL A 156 -0.37 -9.91 -4.05
C VAL A 156 -1.61 -9.91 -3.16
N VAL A 157 -1.94 -11.06 -2.57
CA VAL A 157 -3.03 -11.15 -1.60
C VAL A 157 -2.45 -10.94 -0.20
N SER A 158 -2.62 -9.73 0.33
CA SER A 158 -2.23 -9.40 1.72
C SER A 158 -3.29 -9.87 2.69
N TYR A 159 -2.89 -10.32 3.88
CA TYR A 159 -3.82 -10.72 4.93
C TYR A 159 -3.36 -10.27 6.31
N SER A 160 -4.32 -10.04 7.19
CA SER A 160 -4.07 -9.66 8.59
C SER A 160 -3.66 -10.88 9.43
N SER A 161 -3.06 -10.64 10.62
CA SER A 161 -2.65 -11.71 11.54
C SER A 161 -3.78 -12.59 12.06
N GLY A 162 -5.04 -12.18 11.90
CA GLY A 162 -6.19 -12.94 12.40
C GLY A 162 -6.37 -12.94 13.93
N THR A 163 -5.67 -12.08 14.66
CA THR A 163 -5.76 -11.98 16.15
C THR A 163 -7.18 -11.75 16.66
N SER A 164 -8.08 -11.22 15.83
CA SER A 164 -9.51 -11.04 16.11
C SER A 164 -10.38 -12.20 15.64
N GLY A 165 -9.81 -13.39 15.37
CA GLY A 165 -10.50 -14.63 15.01
C GLY A 165 -10.44 -14.99 13.52
N ARG A 166 -10.70 -14.06 12.59
CA ARG A 166 -10.61 -14.29 11.13
C ARG A 166 -9.64 -13.32 10.48
N HIS A 167 -8.93 -13.78 9.47
CA HIS A 167 -8.07 -12.94 8.63
C HIS A 167 -8.92 -11.97 7.80
N THR A 168 -8.33 -10.83 7.44
CA THR A 168 -8.85 -9.96 6.40
C THR A 168 -7.96 -10.14 5.19
N PHE A 169 -8.52 -10.44 4.02
CA PHE A 169 -7.77 -10.61 2.78
C PHE A 169 -7.98 -9.40 1.88
N ILE A 170 -6.90 -8.90 1.29
CA ILE A 170 -6.93 -7.74 0.38
C ILE A 170 -6.06 -8.06 -0.84
N PRO A 171 -6.67 -8.29 -2.01
CA PRO A 171 -5.93 -8.45 -3.26
C PRO A 171 -5.41 -7.09 -3.73
N ARG A 172 -4.16 -7.06 -4.18
CA ARG A 172 -3.49 -5.88 -4.75
C ARG A 172 -2.80 -6.28 -6.04
N ASP A 173 -2.80 -5.38 -7.01
CA ASP A 173 -1.87 -5.48 -8.13
C ASP A 173 -0.45 -5.11 -7.68
N SER A 174 0.55 -5.41 -8.52
CA SER A 174 1.95 -5.12 -8.22
C SER A 174 2.19 -3.64 -7.97
N ARG A 175 1.53 -2.75 -8.74
CA ARG A 175 1.66 -1.29 -8.57
C ARG A 175 1.16 -0.83 -7.19
N THR A 176 -0.03 -1.25 -6.80
CA THR A 176 -0.62 -0.89 -5.50
C THR A 176 0.22 -1.45 -4.35
N PHE A 177 0.77 -2.65 -4.53
CA PHE A 177 1.67 -3.25 -3.56
C PHE A 177 2.97 -2.43 -3.44
N ASP A 178 3.63 -2.10 -4.56
CA ASP A 178 4.87 -1.31 -4.57
C ASP A 178 4.69 0.08 -3.92
N ILE A 179 3.56 0.75 -4.18
CA ILE A 179 3.22 2.03 -3.53
C ILE A 179 3.13 1.87 -2.02
N SER A 180 2.48 0.81 -1.54
CA SER A 180 2.34 0.57 -0.10
C SER A 180 3.68 0.26 0.57
N GLU A 181 4.52 -0.57 -0.06
CA GLU A 181 5.86 -0.89 0.43
C GLU A 181 6.77 0.35 0.45
N TYR A 182 6.73 1.16 -0.61
CA TYR A 182 7.46 2.43 -0.63
C TYR A 182 7.02 3.34 0.51
N ALA A 183 5.71 3.52 0.72
CA ALA A 183 5.19 4.39 1.77
C ALA A 183 5.63 3.92 3.16
N ILE A 184 5.56 2.63 3.44
CA ILE A 184 6.01 2.03 4.71
C ILE A 184 7.53 2.28 4.90
N ALA A 185 8.32 1.98 3.87
CA ALA A 185 9.78 2.15 3.93
C ALA A 185 10.18 3.61 4.11
N LYS A 186 9.56 4.54 3.35
CA LYS A 186 9.82 5.98 3.45
C LYS A 186 9.50 6.50 4.85
N ASN A 187 8.33 6.15 5.39
CA ASN A 187 7.94 6.55 6.74
C ASN A 187 8.92 6.02 7.78
N SER A 188 9.26 4.73 7.72
CA SER A 188 10.17 4.09 8.67
C SER A 188 11.56 4.74 8.64
N ILE A 189 12.11 5.00 7.45
CA ILE A 189 13.41 5.64 7.29
C ILE A 189 13.38 7.07 7.82
N THR A 190 12.35 7.84 7.50
CA THR A 190 12.23 9.23 7.93
C THR A 190 12.09 9.32 9.46
N MET A 191 11.31 8.44 10.08
CA MET A 191 11.17 8.35 11.54
C MET A 191 12.47 7.93 12.24
N ALA A 192 13.24 7.04 11.63
CA ALA A 192 14.46 6.51 12.22
C ALA A 192 15.66 7.47 12.15
N TYR A 193 15.59 8.53 11.34
CA TYR A 193 16.66 9.53 11.26
C TYR A 193 16.69 10.41 12.54
N PRO A 194 17.87 10.72 13.11
CA PRO A 194 19.23 10.34 12.68
C PRO A 194 19.72 9.02 13.28
N VAL A 195 18.99 8.41 14.22
CA VAL A 195 19.48 7.36 15.15
C VAL A 195 19.93 6.08 14.42
N CYS A 196 19.24 5.70 13.36
CA CYS A 196 19.47 4.42 12.66
C CYS A 196 19.89 4.59 11.19
N SER A 197 20.52 5.72 10.85
CA SER A 197 20.75 6.11 9.46
C SER A 197 21.50 5.07 8.61
N GLN A 198 22.49 4.37 9.14
CA GLN A 198 23.25 3.37 8.37
C GLN A 198 22.61 1.98 8.43
N THR A 199 22.19 1.56 9.63
CA THR A 199 21.61 0.22 9.84
C THR A 199 20.29 0.07 9.11
N MET A 200 19.42 1.08 9.14
CA MET A 200 18.14 1.06 8.44
C MET A 200 18.30 1.05 6.91
N MET A 201 19.30 1.73 6.36
CA MET A 201 19.59 1.66 4.92
C MET A 201 20.02 0.26 4.48
N MET A 202 20.75 -0.48 5.34
CA MET A 202 21.10 -1.88 5.04
C MET A 202 19.93 -2.83 5.17
N ILE A 203 19.06 -2.64 6.16
CA ILE A 203 17.83 -3.43 6.34
C ILE A 203 16.91 -3.23 5.14
N ASN A 204 16.70 -1.98 4.74
CA ASN A 204 15.83 -1.69 3.60
C ASN A 204 16.38 -2.23 2.27
N LYS A 205 17.71 -2.26 2.08
CA LYS A 205 18.32 -2.94 0.94
C LYS A 205 17.94 -4.44 0.91
N LYS A 206 17.85 -5.10 2.05
CA LYS A 206 17.39 -6.49 2.16
C LYS A 206 15.88 -6.62 1.94
N LEU A 207 15.08 -5.70 2.46
CA LEU A 207 13.62 -5.69 2.26
C LEU A 207 13.24 -5.53 0.79
N PHE A 208 13.92 -4.64 0.07
CA PHE A 208 13.65 -4.41 -1.36
C PHE A 208 14.33 -5.41 -2.30
N HIS A 209 15.37 -6.14 -1.87
CA HIS A 209 16.14 -7.06 -2.72
C HIS A 209 15.94 -8.55 -2.39
N GLY A 210 15.51 -8.84 -1.19
CA GLY A 210 15.26 -10.21 -0.75
C GLY A 210 13.88 -10.23 -0.12
N GLY A 211 12.85 -10.27 -0.95
CA GLY A 211 11.49 -10.19 -0.47
C GLY A 211 11.28 -11.08 0.73
N ILE A 212 10.89 -10.47 1.85
CA ILE A 212 10.24 -11.19 2.95
C ILE A 212 9.02 -11.96 2.43
N PHE A 213 8.58 -11.65 1.20
CA PHE A 213 7.39 -12.16 0.54
C PHE A 213 7.67 -13.10 -0.64
N ASN A 214 8.93 -13.42 -0.95
CA ASN A 214 9.29 -14.44 -1.96
C ASN A 214 9.68 -15.79 -1.33
N GLN A 215 9.10 -16.11 -0.18
CA GLN A 215 9.15 -17.46 0.39
C GLN A 215 7.74 -18.05 0.35
N GLY A 216 7.41 -18.60 -0.78
CA GLY A 216 6.31 -19.50 -1.00
C GLY A 216 6.77 -20.57 -1.96
#